data_eb95518d7cddb406c11c2affb1b02938
#
_entry.id   eb95518d7cddb406c11c2affb1b02938
#
_cell.length_a   1.000
_cell.length_b   1.000
_cell.length_c   1.000
_cell.angle_alpha   90.00
_cell.angle_beta   90.00
_cell.angle_gamma   90.00
#
_symmetry.space_group_name_H-M   'P 1'
#
loop_
_entity.id
_entity.type
_entity.pdbx_description
1 polymer ?
#
loop_
_entity_poly.entity_id
_entity_poly.type
_entity_poly.pdbx_seq_one_letter_code
_entity_poly.pdbx_strand_id
1 'polypeptide(L)'
;MDEAAELGNYLPFSFKSPKEQEYIEFLWDAFETNYTHGKYQFAFLAYHMLTMSCVYFNIWQIKQARPGDFEKGLIGFARDEKALLEATSPYVFSAVPERTILRFLKLIACDNGKIGTYAKLVDDRNESAHPNGNIFYSTQEALDAKITEILRVVEEIQTHSKPVIEHCYREFLLQNHDPEEREYPEAADQIREVLIHGNYMSRRDVDICSKFDLACLKEHRAIEEIGTLHSVLVGEYQTG
;
A
#
# COMPACT_ATOMS: atom_id res chain seq x y z
N MET A 1 -4.77 -20.43 -4.66
CA MET A 1 -4.85 -19.36 -5.70
C MET A 1 -5.78 -18.24 -5.27
N ASP A 2 -7.04 -18.53 -4.93
CA ASP A 2 -8.04 -17.50 -4.58
C ASP A 2 -7.60 -16.65 -3.38
N GLU A 3 -7.06 -17.30 -2.32
CA GLU A 3 -6.53 -16.58 -1.17
C GLU A 3 -5.35 -15.67 -1.53
N ALA A 4 -4.43 -16.12 -2.39
CA ALA A 4 -3.30 -15.31 -2.83
C ALA A 4 -3.74 -14.05 -3.58
N ALA A 5 -4.84 -14.12 -4.34
CA ALA A 5 -5.39 -12.99 -5.10
C ALA A 5 -5.88 -11.85 -4.18
N GLU A 6 -6.18 -12.14 -2.90
CA GLU A 6 -6.56 -11.12 -1.91
C GLU A 6 -5.50 -10.01 -1.74
N LEU A 7 -4.22 -10.31 -1.99
CA LEU A 7 -3.15 -9.31 -1.95
C LEU A 7 -3.40 -8.17 -2.95
N GLY A 8 -4.08 -8.45 -4.07
CA GLY A 8 -4.47 -7.44 -5.06
C GLY A 8 -5.33 -6.32 -4.48
N ASN A 9 -6.12 -6.59 -3.43
CA ASN A 9 -6.94 -5.58 -2.75
C ASN A 9 -6.11 -4.55 -1.97
N TYR A 10 -4.82 -4.79 -1.76
CA TYR A 10 -3.88 -3.91 -1.05
C TYR A 10 -2.89 -3.22 -2.01
N LEU A 11 -2.93 -3.55 -3.30
CA LEU A 11 -2.17 -2.86 -4.35
C LEU A 11 -3.00 -1.71 -4.94
N PRO A 12 -2.37 -0.65 -5.47
CA PRO A 12 -3.09 0.47 -6.07
C PRO A 12 -4.04 0.06 -7.18
N PHE A 13 -5.18 0.77 -7.30
CA PHE A 13 -6.07 0.63 -8.46
C PHE A 13 -5.42 1.03 -9.78
N SER A 14 -4.52 2.01 -9.71
CA SER A 14 -3.81 2.55 -10.87
C SER A 14 -2.41 3.03 -10.48
N PHE A 15 -1.52 3.08 -11.45
CA PHE A 15 -0.12 3.45 -11.28
C PHE A 15 0.20 4.71 -12.06
N LYS A 16 1.06 5.57 -11.52
CA LYS A 16 1.48 6.83 -12.18
C LYS A 16 2.43 6.58 -13.35
N SER A 17 3.07 5.42 -13.38
CA SER A 17 3.99 5.04 -14.44
C SER A 17 3.58 3.69 -15.05
N PRO A 18 3.56 3.57 -16.41
CA PRO A 18 3.36 2.28 -17.06
C PRO A 18 4.36 1.21 -16.57
N LYS A 19 5.59 1.58 -16.23
CA LYS A 19 6.60 0.65 -15.71
C LYS A 19 6.24 0.08 -14.35
N GLU A 20 5.54 0.83 -13.50
CA GLU A 20 5.07 0.34 -12.21
C GLU A 20 3.98 -0.72 -12.41
N GLN A 21 3.05 -0.46 -13.32
CA GLN A 21 2.01 -1.41 -13.69
C GLN A 21 2.60 -2.69 -14.30
N GLU A 22 3.44 -2.55 -15.33
CA GLU A 22 4.13 -3.67 -15.98
C GLU A 22 4.88 -4.54 -14.97
N TYR A 23 5.52 -3.91 -13.97
CA TYR A 23 6.25 -4.63 -12.92
C TYR A 23 5.32 -5.46 -12.02
N ILE A 24 4.20 -4.91 -11.60
CA ILE A 24 3.21 -5.64 -10.78
C ILE A 24 2.59 -6.79 -11.59
N GLU A 25 2.21 -6.55 -12.85
CA GLU A 25 1.70 -7.58 -13.76
C GLU A 25 2.72 -8.71 -13.97
N PHE A 26 4.00 -8.35 -14.18
CA PHE A 26 5.09 -9.33 -14.30
C PHE A 26 5.25 -10.19 -13.03
N LEU A 27 5.14 -9.59 -11.85
CA LEU A 27 5.25 -10.33 -10.60
C LEU A 27 4.07 -11.28 -10.39
N TRP A 28 2.86 -10.87 -10.76
CA TRP A 28 1.69 -11.74 -10.72
C TRP A 28 1.83 -12.91 -11.68
N ASP A 29 2.21 -12.66 -12.93
CA ASP A 29 2.46 -13.74 -13.91
C ASP A 29 3.55 -14.71 -13.42
N ALA A 30 4.64 -14.19 -12.87
CA ALA A 30 5.69 -15.00 -12.28
C ALA A 30 5.19 -15.85 -11.10
N PHE A 31 4.36 -15.29 -10.22
CA PHE A 31 3.75 -16.04 -9.13
C PHE A 31 2.85 -17.15 -9.65
N GLU A 32 1.88 -16.84 -10.50
CA GLU A 32 0.90 -17.79 -11.02
C GLU A 32 1.54 -18.91 -11.83
N THR A 33 2.48 -18.56 -12.71
CA THR A 33 3.22 -19.53 -13.51
C THR A 33 4.00 -20.50 -12.63
N ASN A 34 4.76 -20.00 -11.66
CA ASN A 34 5.54 -20.84 -10.77
C ASN A 34 4.65 -21.68 -9.83
N TYR A 35 3.57 -21.13 -9.33
CA TYR A 35 2.60 -21.83 -8.49
C TYR A 35 1.96 -23.00 -9.26
N THR A 36 1.47 -22.76 -10.48
CA THR A 36 0.80 -23.77 -11.33
C THR A 36 1.74 -24.91 -11.72
N HIS A 37 3.03 -24.61 -11.91
CA HIS A 37 4.03 -25.61 -12.28
C HIS A 37 4.74 -26.27 -11.08
N GLY A 38 4.25 -26.06 -9.85
CA GLY A 38 4.81 -26.67 -8.65
C GLY A 38 6.20 -26.13 -8.26
N LYS A 39 6.55 -24.93 -8.73
CA LYS A 39 7.81 -24.24 -8.39
C LYS A 39 7.60 -23.29 -7.22
N TYR A 40 7.10 -23.82 -6.11
CA TYR A 40 6.55 -23.05 -4.99
C TYR A 40 7.55 -22.07 -4.34
N GLN A 41 8.84 -22.41 -4.30
CA GLN A 41 9.87 -21.49 -3.79
C GLN A 41 10.02 -20.25 -4.67
N PHE A 42 9.93 -20.37 -5.99
CA PHE A 42 9.99 -19.24 -6.92
C PHE A 42 8.67 -18.45 -6.92
N ALA A 43 7.54 -19.13 -6.74
CA ALA A 43 6.26 -18.47 -6.50
C ALA A 43 6.30 -17.62 -5.22
N PHE A 44 6.85 -18.16 -4.13
CA PHE A 44 7.05 -17.40 -2.88
C PHE A 44 7.90 -16.14 -3.09
N LEU A 45 9.01 -16.23 -3.84
CA LEU A 45 9.87 -15.06 -4.10
C LEU A 45 9.12 -13.96 -4.87
N ALA A 46 8.33 -14.32 -5.88
CA ALA A 46 7.49 -13.36 -6.61
C ALA A 46 6.41 -12.75 -5.69
N TYR A 47 5.76 -13.57 -4.86
CA TYR A 47 4.73 -13.11 -3.93
C TYR A 47 5.31 -12.19 -2.83
N HIS A 48 6.51 -12.49 -2.35
CA HIS A 48 7.22 -11.59 -1.42
C HIS A 48 7.49 -10.22 -2.06
N MET A 49 7.90 -10.16 -3.33
CA MET A 49 8.12 -8.89 -4.04
C MET A 49 6.81 -8.11 -4.21
N LEU A 50 5.68 -8.76 -4.48
CA LEU A 50 4.35 -8.14 -4.47
C LEU A 50 4.01 -7.58 -3.07
N THR A 51 4.30 -8.34 -2.02
CA THR A 51 4.10 -7.91 -0.63
C THR A 51 4.93 -6.68 -0.29
N MET A 52 6.20 -6.65 -0.69
CA MET A 52 7.05 -5.47 -0.48
C MET A 52 6.58 -4.26 -1.30
N SER A 53 5.98 -4.48 -2.47
CA SER A 53 5.34 -3.40 -3.23
C SER A 53 4.18 -2.78 -2.45
N CYS A 54 3.31 -3.58 -1.80
CA CYS A 54 2.27 -3.05 -0.89
C CYS A 54 2.89 -2.18 0.23
N VAL A 55 3.99 -2.63 0.84
CA VAL A 55 4.70 -1.87 1.87
C VAL A 55 5.24 -0.55 1.32
N TYR A 56 5.82 -0.54 0.11
CA TYR A 56 6.33 0.69 -0.50
C TYR A 56 5.23 1.71 -0.79
N PHE A 57 4.09 1.27 -1.32
CA PHE A 57 2.93 2.16 -1.53
C PHE A 57 2.40 2.71 -0.20
N ASN A 58 2.33 1.89 0.84
CA ASN A 58 1.93 2.32 2.16
C ASN A 58 2.87 3.38 2.75
N ILE A 59 4.19 3.17 2.67
CA ILE A 59 5.19 4.16 3.12
C ILE A 59 5.11 5.44 2.26
N TRP A 60 4.81 5.31 0.98
CA TRP A 60 4.57 6.45 0.11
C TRP A 60 3.40 7.30 0.59
N GLN A 61 2.28 6.68 0.94
CA GLN A 61 1.11 7.37 1.50
C GLN A 61 1.45 8.07 2.84
N ILE A 62 2.26 7.44 3.70
CA ILE A 62 2.77 8.08 4.92
C ILE A 62 3.61 9.31 4.57
N LYS A 63 4.52 9.22 3.58
CA LYS A 63 5.33 10.35 3.10
C LYS A 63 4.47 11.51 2.62
N GLN A 64 3.41 11.23 1.85
CA GLN A 64 2.51 12.26 1.32
C GLN A 64 1.66 12.91 2.42
N ALA A 65 1.06 12.10 3.29
CA ALA A 65 0.15 12.58 4.32
C ALA A 65 0.88 13.21 5.54
N ARG A 66 2.11 12.77 5.82
CA ARG A 66 2.90 13.19 7.01
C ARG A 66 4.36 13.47 6.65
N PRO A 67 4.64 14.42 5.74
CA PRO A 67 5.99 14.66 5.23
C PRO A 67 7.00 15.00 6.34
N GLY A 68 6.63 15.80 7.34
CA GLY A 68 7.50 16.15 8.44
C GLY A 68 7.86 14.97 9.36
N ASP A 69 6.97 14.00 9.54
CA ASP A 69 7.27 12.80 10.33
C ASP A 69 8.12 11.82 9.50
N PHE A 70 7.85 11.73 8.20
CA PHE A 70 8.68 10.95 7.29
C PHE A 70 10.12 11.46 7.27
N GLU A 71 10.33 12.79 7.15
CA GLU A 71 11.65 13.42 7.21
C GLU A 71 12.40 13.10 8.51
N LYS A 72 11.72 13.21 9.67
CA LYS A 72 12.30 12.79 10.97
C LYS A 72 12.66 11.29 10.99
N GLY A 73 11.89 10.45 10.32
CA GLY A 73 12.15 9.01 10.19
C GLY A 73 13.44 8.69 9.43
N LEU A 74 13.94 9.62 8.61
CA LEU A 74 15.18 9.47 7.83
C LEU A 74 16.45 9.73 8.63
N ILE A 75 16.37 10.12 9.90
CA ILE A 75 17.55 10.31 10.76
C ILE A 75 18.38 9.02 10.77
N GLY A 76 19.61 9.10 10.29
CA GLY A 76 20.54 7.97 10.17
C GLY A 76 20.63 7.32 8.80
N PHE A 77 19.90 7.80 7.80
CA PHE A 77 19.93 7.32 6.40
C PHE A 77 20.93 8.10 5.51
N ALA A 78 21.93 8.75 6.04
CA ALA A 78 22.81 9.76 5.46
C ALA A 78 23.12 9.68 3.95
N ARG A 79 23.19 8.48 3.36
CA ARG A 79 23.44 8.31 1.91
C ARG A 79 22.15 8.38 1.08
N ASP A 80 21.04 7.89 1.63
CA ASP A 80 19.81 7.67 0.88
C ASP A 80 18.76 8.73 1.19
N GLU A 81 18.99 9.56 2.23
CA GLU A 81 18.06 10.57 2.72
C GLU A 81 17.54 11.48 1.59
N LYS A 82 18.44 12.06 0.81
CA LYS A 82 18.06 12.94 -0.30
C LYS A 82 17.24 12.20 -1.35
N ALA A 83 17.65 11.00 -1.74
CA ALA A 83 16.93 10.21 -2.74
C ALA A 83 15.53 9.82 -2.25
N LEU A 84 15.36 9.50 -0.96
CA LEU A 84 14.06 9.16 -0.37
C LEU A 84 13.15 10.38 -0.23
N LEU A 85 13.69 11.55 0.10
CA LEU A 85 12.94 12.82 0.16
C LEU A 85 12.47 13.26 -1.22
N GLU A 86 13.36 13.22 -2.21
CA GLU A 86 13.11 13.65 -3.61
C GLU A 86 12.45 12.52 -4.45
N ALA A 87 12.12 11.39 -3.85
CA ALA A 87 11.51 10.25 -4.54
C ALA A 87 10.24 10.68 -5.30
N THR A 88 10.16 10.27 -6.57
CA THR A 88 9.01 10.48 -7.46
C THR A 88 8.18 9.21 -7.66
N SER A 89 8.66 8.07 -7.17
CA SER A 89 7.99 6.76 -7.22
C SER A 89 8.22 6.00 -5.91
N PRO A 90 7.25 5.21 -5.44
CA PRO A 90 7.38 4.34 -4.28
C PRO A 90 8.55 3.34 -4.40
N TYR A 91 8.90 2.94 -5.61
CA TYR A 91 9.98 1.97 -5.85
C TYR A 91 11.39 2.50 -5.55
N VAL A 92 11.57 3.79 -5.32
CA VAL A 92 12.84 4.34 -4.79
C VAL A 92 13.17 3.72 -3.43
N PHE A 93 12.18 3.31 -2.64
CA PHE A 93 12.39 2.64 -1.36
C PHE A 93 13.13 1.29 -1.49
N SER A 94 13.14 0.67 -2.66
CA SER A 94 13.90 -0.55 -2.92
C SER A 94 15.43 -0.37 -2.84
N ALA A 95 15.92 0.87 -2.90
CA ALA A 95 17.34 1.18 -2.71
C ALA A 95 17.81 0.95 -1.26
N VAL A 96 16.89 0.86 -0.31
CA VAL A 96 17.17 0.65 1.10
C VAL A 96 16.84 -0.80 1.48
N PRO A 97 17.65 -1.46 2.33
CA PRO A 97 17.35 -2.83 2.78
C PRO A 97 15.93 -2.96 3.34
N GLU A 98 15.18 -3.99 2.94
CA GLU A 98 13.77 -4.21 3.31
C GLU A 98 13.53 -4.13 4.84
N ARG A 99 14.41 -4.74 5.65
CA ARG A 99 14.33 -4.64 7.12
C ARG A 99 14.39 -3.20 7.63
N THR A 100 15.14 -2.35 6.93
CA THR A 100 15.25 -0.93 7.28
C THR A 100 14.01 -0.17 6.86
N ILE A 101 13.46 -0.47 5.68
CA ILE A 101 12.22 0.11 5.18
C ILE A 101 11.03 -0.22 6.11
N LEU A 102 10.92 -1.45 6.61
CA LEU A 102 9.85 -1.82 7.56
C LEU A 102 9.84 -0.95 8.83
N ARG A 103 10.95 -0.31 9.20
CA ARG A 103 11.00 0.59 10.36
C ARG A 103 10.18 1.87 10.18
N PHE A 104 9.88 2.29 8.94
CA PHE A 104 8.99 3.42 8.69
C PHE A 104 7.56 3.15 9.16
N LEU A 105 7.14 1.89 9.28
CA LEU A 105 5.83 1.53 9.82
C LEU A 105 5.66 1.94 11.30
N LYS A 106 6.74 2.33 12.00
CA LYS A 106 6.61 2.99 13.31
C LYS A 106 5.87 4.32 13.24
N LEU A 107 5.88 4.99 12.10
CA LEU A 107 5.14 6.24 11.88
C LEU A 107 3.62 6.02 11.90
N ILE A 108 3.17 4.77 11.75
CA ILE A 108 1.77 4.34 11.89
C ILE A 108 1.57 3.48 13.15
N ALA A 109 2.38 3.70 14.17
CA ALA A 109 2.29 3.05 15.48
C ALA A 109 2.50 1.53 15.49
N CYS A 110 3.17 0.95 14.48
CA CYS A 110 3.70 -0.41 14.59
C CYS A 110 4.85 -0.44 15.59
N ASP A 111 4.71 -1.21 16.65
CA ASP A 111 5.75 -1.34 17.67
C ASP A 111 6.93 -2.23 17.22
N ASN A 112 7.96 -2.33 18.06
CA ASN A 112 9.15 -3.14 17.75
C ASN A 112 8.84 -4.63 17.60
N GLY A 113 7.84 -5.16 18.33
CA GLY A 113 7.41 -6.55 18.24
C GLY A 113 6.82 -6.86 16.87
N LYS A 114 5.93 -6.00 16.37
CA LYS A 114 5.34 -6.09 15.04
C LYS A 114 6.40 -5.97 13.94
N ILE A 115 7.26 -4.96 14.01
CA ILE A 115 8.38 -4.80 13.07
C ILE A 115 9.28 -6.05 13.05
N GLY A 116 9.55 -6.64 14.22
CA GLY A 116 10.29 -7.90 14.32
C GLY A 116 9.57 -9.08 13.64
N THR A 117 8.25 -9.14 13.77
CA THR A 117 7.44 -10.17 13.08
C THR A 117 7.48 -9.97 11.55
N TYR A 118 7.31 -8.75 11.08
CA TYR A 118 7.36 -8.45 9.63
C TYR A 118 8.75 -8.71 9.05
N ALA A 119 9.81 -8.43 9.82
CA ALA A 119 11.18 -8.70 9.41
C ALA A 119 11.47 -10.20 9.20
N LYS A 120 10.71 -11.11 9.83
CA LYS A 120 10.83 -12.56 9.58
C LYS A 120 10.49 -12.92 8.12
N LEU A 121 9.54 -12.22 7.50
CA LEU A 121 9.22 -12.44 6.08
C LEU A 121 10.44 -12.13 5.19
N VAL A 122 11.24 -11.13 5.58
CA VAL A 122 12.51 -10.81 4.88
C VAL A 122 13.55 -11.91 5.10
N ASP A 123 13.60 -12.51 6.29
CA ASP A 123 14.49 -13.63 6.58
C ASP A 123 14.14 -14.85 5.74
N ASP A 124 12.86 -15.23 5.71
CA ASP A 124 12.35 -16.35 4.93
C ASP A 124 12.66 -16.18 3.44
N ARG A 125 12.51 -14.95 2.92
CA ARG A 125 12.88 -14.62 1.54
C ARG A 125 14.38 -14.76 1.33
N ASN A 126 15.20 -14.24 2.23
CA ASN A 126 16.65 -14.34 2.12
C ASN A 126 17.10 -15.79 2.11
N GLU A 127 16.60 -16.61 3.04
CA GLU A 127 16.91 -18.03 3.09
C GLU A 127 16.50 -18.74 1.80
N SER A 128 15.32 -18.44 1.26
CA SER A 128 14.81 -19.03 0.03
C SER A 128 15.55 -18.58 -1.22
N ALA A 129 16.12 -17.37 -1.23
CA ALA A 129 16.84 -16.82 -2.39
C ALA A 129 18.31 -17.21 -2.43
N HIS A 130 18.91 -17.61 -1.30
CA HIS A 130 20.33 -17.96 -1.26
C HIS A 130 20.58 -19.43 -1.65
N PRO A 131 21.71 -19.73 -2.34
CA PRO A 131 22.06 -21.10 -2.75
C PRO A 131 22.62 -21.89 -1.56
N ASN A 132 21.75 -22.28 -0.62
CA ASN A 132 22.09 -23.04 0.59
C ASN A 132 21.80 -24.54 0.48
N GLY A 133 21.35 -25.02 -0.69
CA GLY A 133 21.05 -26.42 -0.94
C GLY A 133 19.69 -26.91 -0.45
N ASN A 134 18.88 -26.03 0.14
CA ASN A 134 17.54 -26.36 0.66
C ASN A 134 16.41 -25.89 -0.26
N ILE A 135 15.29 -26.62 -0.19
CA ILE A 135 14.02 -26.21 -0.79
C ILE A 135 13.05 -25.95 0.38
N PHE A 136 12.74 -24.68 0.66
CA PHE A 136 11.91 -24.28 1.79
C PHE A 136 10.42 -24.51 1.54
N TYR A 137 9.97 -24.31 0.29
CA TYR A 137 8.59 -24.49 -0.12
C TYR A 137 8.52 -25.60 -1.16
N SER A 138 8.52 -26.87 -0.67
CA SER A 138 8.50 -28.05 -1.53
C SER A 138 7.09 -28.53 -1.90
N THR A 139 6.05 -28.07 -1.19
CA THR A 139 4.66 -28.44 -1.42
C THR A 139 3.77 -27.20 -1.50
N GLN A 140 2.60 -27.36 -2.12
CA GLN A 140 1.59 -26.32 -2.22
C GLN A 140 1.11 -25.87 -0.84
N GLU A 141 0.84 -26.80 0.05
CA GLU A 141 0.34 -26.51 1.41
C GLU A 141 1.32 -25.65 2.21
N ALA A 142 2.63 -25.87 2.03
CA ALA A 142 3.64 -25.07 2.70
C ALA A 142 3.64 -23.62 2.18
N LEU A 143 3.45 -23.43 0.88
CA LEU A 143 3.33 -22.09 0.30
C LEU A 143 2.01 -21.42 0.69
N ASP A 144 0.88 -22.14 0.63
CA ASP A 144 -0.44 -21.59 0.98
C ASP A 144 -0.46 -21.12 2.45
N ALA A 145 0.12 -21.90 3.38
CA ALA A 145 0.28 -21.48 4.76
C ALA A 145 1.10 -20.18 4.92
N LYS A 146 2.15 -20.02 4.10
CA LYS A 146 2.97 -18.81 4.10
C LYS A 146 2.22 -17.62 3.49
N ILE A 147 1.42 -17.83 2.46
CA ILE A 147 0.54 -16.80 1.87
C ILE A 147 -0.44 -16.29 2.93
N THR A 148 -1.11 -17.18 3.67
CA THR A 148 -2.01 -16.81 4.76
C THR A 148 -1.29 -15.97 5.83
N GLU A 149 -0.06 -16.32 6.20
CA GLU A 149 0.75 -15.53 7.13
C GLU A 149 1.06 -14.12 6.59
N ILE A 150 1.45 -14.02 5.31
CA ILE A 150 1.74 -12.75 4.65
C ILE A 150 0.50 -11.87 4.60
N LEU A 151 -0.65 -12.40 4.20
CA LEU A 151 -1.90 -11.65 4.11
C LEU A 151 -2.30 -11.07 5.46
N ARG A 152 -2.14 -11.84 6.55
CA ARG A 152 -2.39 -11.34 7.91
C ARG A 152 -1.47 -10.17 8.27
N VAL A 153 -0.19 -10.21 7.85
CA VAL A 153 0.75 -9.09 8.08
C VAL A 153 0.33 -7.86 7.28
N VAL A 154 -0.04 -8.03 6.01
CA VAL A 154 -0.49 -6.92 5.16
C VAL A 154 -1.78 -6.29 5.70
N GLU A 155 -2.74 -7.09 6.13
CA GLU A 155 -3.98 -6.63 6.76
C GLU A 155 -3.71 -5.86 8.07
N GLU A 156 -2.76 -6.32 8.87
CA GLU A 156 -2.34 -5.62 10.10
C GLU A 156 -1.70 -4.26 9.77
N ILE A 157 -0.82 -4.19 8.77
CA ILE A 157 -0.24 -2.94 8.28
C ILE A 157 -1.35 -2.00 7.81
N GLN A 158 -2.30 -2.48 7.00
CA GLN A 158 -3.45 -1.71 6.54
C GLN A 158 -4.27 -1.13 7.70
N THR A 159 -4.52 -1.93 8.73
CA THR A 159 -5.23 -1.48 9.94
C THR A 159 -4.50 -0.32 10.63
N HIS A 160 -3.18 -0.40 10.73
CA HIS A 160 -2.35 0.68 11.27
C HIS A 160 -2.29 1.92 10.37
N SER A 161 -2.46 1.75 9.05
CA SER A 161 -2.45 2.84 8.08
C SER A 161 -3.75 3.63 8.04
N LYS A 162 -4.84 3.08 8.59
CA LYS A 162 -6.16 3.72 8.58
C LYS A 162 -6.14 5.21 8.94
N PRO A 163 -5.47 5.68 10.02
CA PRO A 163 -5.42 7.10 10.36
C PRO A 163 -4.70 7.98 9.33
N VAL A 164 -3.78 7.40 8.54
CA VAL A 164 -3.10 8.11 7.45
C VAL A 164 -4.05 8.27 6.27
N ILE A 165 -4.77 7.21 5.91
CA ILE A 165 -5.75 7.22 4.82
C ILE A 165 -6.91 8.17 5.15
N GLU A 166 -7.45 8.12 6.37
CA GLU A 166 -8.50 9.03 6.83
C GLU A 166 -8.05 10.50 6.81
N HIS A 167 -6.81 10.77 7.19
CA HIS A 167 -6.24 12.11 7.09
C HIS A 167 -6.12 12.57 5.64
N CYS A 168 -5.57 11.74 4.75
CA CYS A 168 -5.47 12.03 3.33
C CYS A 168 -6.85 12.32 2.72
N TYR A 169 -7.84 11.49 3.03
CA TYR A 169 -9.20 11.65 2.54
C TYR A 169 -9.87 12.93 3.08
N ARG A 170 -9.69 13.21 4.36
CA ARG A 170 -10.18 14.44 4.98
C ARG A 170 -9.63 15.68 4.27
N GLU A 171 -8.32 15.73 4.05
CA GLU A 171 -7.69 16.86 3.34
C GLU A 171 -8.20 16.95 1.88
N PHE A 172 -8.38 15.82 1.19
CA PHE A 172 -8.98 15.80 -0.13
C PHE A 172 -10.40 16.41 -0.12
N LEU A 173 -11.27 16.02 0.81
CA LEU A 173 -12.62 16.58 0.92
C LEU A 173 -12.61 18.09 1.16
N LEU A 174 -11.72 18.57 2.05
CA LEU A 174 -11.60 19.99 2.38
C LEU A 174 -11.08 20.85 1.22
N GLN A 175 -10.25 20.30 0.36
CA GLN A 175 -9.61 21.02 -0.75
C GLN A 175 -10.40 20.90 -2.06
N ASN A 176 -11.29 19.90 -2.20
CA ASN A 176 -11.93 19.57 -3.47
C ASN A 176 -13.47 19.59 -3.41
N HIS A 177 -14.08 20.13 -2.34
CA HIS A 177 -15.53 20.19 -2.23
C HIS A 177 -16.16 21.15 -3.24
N ASP A 178 -15.50 22.28 -3.56
CA ASP A 178 -15.99 23.29 -4.48
C ASP A 178 -15.82 22.84 -5.94
N PRO A 179 -16.92 22.66 -6.70
CA PRO A 179 -16.82 22.25 -8.10
C PRO A 179 -16.08 23.25 -8.99
N GLU A 180 -16.09 24.55 -8.64
CA GLU A 180 -15.44 25.61 -9.43
C GLU A 180 -13.90 25.64 -9.21
N GLU A 181 -13.42 25.10 -8.09
CA GLU A 181 -12.00 25.04 -7.74
C GLU A 181 -11.35 23.67 -8.06
N ARG A 182 -12.10 22.70 -8.53
CA ARG A 182 -11.59 21.36 -8.88
C ARG A 182 -10.73 21.38 -10.12
N GLU A 183 -9.71 20.53 -10.16
CA GLU A 183 -8.93 20.24 -11.36
C GLU A 183 -9.79 19.56 -12.43
N TYR A 184 -10.68 18.64 -12.01
CA TYR A 184 -11.64 17.94 -12.85
C TYR A 184 -13.06 18.40 -12.48
N PRO A 185 -13.87 18.89 -13.43
CA PRO A 185 -15.22 19.39 -13.17
C PRO A 185 -16.13 18.31 -12.56
N GLU A 186 -16.04 17.07 -13.10
CA GLU A 186 -16.84 15.95 -12.63
C GLU A 186 -16.26 15.40 -11.31
N ALA A 187 -17.12 15.23 -10.29
CA ALA A 187 -16.71 14.75 -8.98
C ALA A 187 -16.07 13.34 -9.04
N ALA A 188 -16.60 12.47 -9.90
CA ALA A 188 -16.07 11.14 -10.10
C ALA A 188 -14.65 11.15 -10.66
N ASP A 189 -14.37 12.01 -11.64
CA ASP A 189 -13.04 12.18 -12.22
C ASP A 189 -12.07 12.78 -11.20
N GLN A 190 -12.53 13.78 -10.42
CA GLN A 190 -11.71 14.36 -9.34
C GLN A 190 -11.33 13.31 -8.30
N ILE A 191 -12.25 12.44 -7.90
CA ILE A 191 -11.99 11.33 -6.98
C ILE A 191 -10.99 10.36 -7.61
N ARG A 192 -11.22 9.94 -8.85
CA ARG A 192 -10.38 8.96 -9.53
C ARG A 192 -8.95 9.45 -9.71
N GLU A 193 -8.77 10.67 -10.24
CA GLU A 193 -7.46 11.18 -10.64
C GLU A 193 -6.68 11.78 -9.46
N VAL A 194 -7.33 12.60 -8.63
CA VAL A 194 -6.65 13.33 -7.55
C VAL A 194 -6.54 12.51 -6.27
N LEU A 195 -7.65 11.85 -5.86
CA LEU A 195 -7.63 11.05 -4.63
C LEU A 195 -6.98 9.68 -4.88
N ILE A 196 -7.54 8.87 -5.78
CA ILE A 196 -7.16 7.46 -5.91
C ILE A 196 -5.84 7.33 -6.65
N HIS A 197 -5.74 7.82 -7.88
CA HIS A 197 -4.52 7.76 -8.68
C HIS A 197 -3.39 8.61 -8.06
N GLY A 198 -3.71 9.83 -7.62
CA GLY A 198 -2.76 10.75 -7.00
C GLY A 198 -2.08 10.20 -5.75
N ASN A 199 -2.75 9.35 -4.98
CA ASN A 199 -2.24 8.77 -3.74
C ASN A 199 -1.95 7.27 -3.80
N TYR A 200 -1.97 6.64 -4.99
CA TYR A 200 -1.80 5.19 -5.13
C TYR A 200 -2.74 4.40 -4.21
N MET A 201 -4.02 4.79 -4.15
CA MET A 201 -4.96 4.12 -3.27
C MET A 201 -5.32 2.73 -3.78
N SER A 202 -5.36 1.80 -2.86
CA SER A 202 -5.83 0.44 -3.03
C SER A 202 -7.35 0.35 -2.80
N ARG A 203 -7.94 -0.82 -3.11
CA ARG A 203 -9.34 -1.10 -2.77
C ARG A 203 -9.60 -0.95 -1.26
N ARG A 204 -8.68 -1.45 -0.42
CA ARG A 204 -8.78 -1.34 1.04
C ARG A 204 -8.72 0.09 1.53
N ASP A 205 -7.94 0.95 0.88
CA ASP A 205 -7.89 2.38 1.21
C ASP A 205 -9.21 3.06 0.88
N VAL A 206 -9.78 2.78 -0.29
CA VAL A 206 -11.07 3.34 -0.69
C VAL A 206 -12.21 2.84 0.20
N ASP A 207 -12.16 1.59 0.66
CA ASP A 207 -13.10 1.06 1.67
C ASP A 207 -13.03 1.84 2.99
N ILE A 208 -11.84 2.30 3.39
CA ILE A 208 -11.66 3.18 4.57
C ILE A 208 -12.29 4.55 4.29
N CYS A 209 -12.02 5.14 3.12
CA CYS A 209 -12.58 6.43 2.72
C CYS A 209 -14.12 6.40 2.67
N SER A 210 -14.71 5.32 2.14
CA SER A 210 -16.17 5.18 2.03
C SER A 210 -16.88 5.09 3.39
N LYS A 211 -16.15 4.68 4.44
CA LYS A 211 -16.64 4.56 5.82
C LYS A 211 -16.23 5.75 6.71
N PHE A 212 -15.69 6.80 6.09
CA PHE A 212 -15.24 7.99 6.82
C PHE A 212 -16.41 8.70 7.50
N ASP A 213 -16.26 9.04 8.79
CA ASP A 213 -17.28 9.74 9.55
C ASP A 213 -17.23 11.26 9.30
N LEU A 214 -18.18 11.76 8.51
CA LEU A 214 -18.33 13.18 8.23
C LEU A 214 -18.70 14.03 9.46
N ALA A 215 -19.10 13.42 10.58
CA ALA A 215 -19.42 14.17 11.80
C ALA A 215 -18.25 15.01 12.32
N CYS A 216 -17.01 14.63 12.01
CA CYS A 216 -15.82 15.43 12.33
C CYS A 216 -15.72 16.74 11.52
N LEU A 217 -16.49 16.88 10.43
CA LEU A 217 -16.54 18.06 9.56
C LEU A 217 -17.87 18.83 9.65
N LYS A 218 -18.78 18.47 10.57
CA LYS A 218 -20.13 19.02 10.69
C LYS A 218 -20.21 20.56 10.84
N GLU A 219 -19.15 21.19 11.37
CA GLU A 219 -19.09 22.65 11.56
C GLU A 219 -18.45 23.37 10.35
N HIS A 220 -18.03 22.62 9.32
CA HIS A 220 -17.47 23.22 8.13
C HIS A 220 -18.57 23.88 7.30
N ARG A 221 -18.32 25.12 6.81
CA ARG A 221 -19.30 25.91 6.05
C ARG A 221 -19.83 25.24 4.78
N ALA A 222 -19.02 24.36 4.19
CA ALA A 222 -19.32 23.63 2.96
C ALA A 222 -19.63 22.14 3.23
N ILE A 223 -20.30 21.82 4.35
CA ILE A 223 -20.58 20.43 4.72
C ILE A 223 -21.51 19.72 3.72
N GLU A 224 -22.40 20.44 3.04
CA GLU A 224 -23.32 19.89 2.05
C GLU A 224 -22.56 19.48 0.79
N GLU A 225 -21.64 20.32 0.29
CA GLU A 225 -20.78 20.05 -0.86
C GLU A 225 -19.81 18.89 -0.55
N ILE A 226 -19.23 18.88 0.65
CA ILE A 226 -18.40 17.76 1.16
C ILE A 226 -19.21 16.48 1.19
N GLY A 227 -20.44 16.50 1.70
CA GLY A 227 -21.35 15.36 1.74
C GLY A 227 -21.69 14.85 0.34
N THR A 228 -21.87 15.76 -0.62
CA THR A 228 -22.11 15.41 -2.02
C THR A 228 -20.91 14.69 -2.64
N LEU A 229 -19.69 15.24 -2.46
CA LEU A 229 -18.45 14.62 -2.95
C LEU A 229 -18.22 13.24 -2.31
N HIS A 230 -18.46 13.11 -1.01
CA HIS A 230 -18.37 11.82 -0.32
C HIS A 230 -19.39 10.81 -0.87
N SER A 231 -20.63 11.23 -1.13
CA SER A 231 -21.67 10.36 -1.66
C SER A 231 -21.34 9.81 -3.05
N VAL A 232 -20.65 10.58 -3.89
CA VAL A 232 -20.15 10.12 -5.19
C VAL A 232 -19.13 9.00 -4.99
N LEU A 233 -18.16 9.15 -4.07
CA LEU A 233 -17.19 8.09 -3.79
C LEU A 233 -17.89 6.81 -3.31
N VAL A 234 -18.82 6.94 -2.36
CA VAL A 234 -19.57 5.79 -1.84
C VAL A 234 -20.38 5.12 -2.96
N GLY A 235 -21.06 5.89 -3.81
CA GLY A 235 -21.86 5.35 -4.92
C GLY A 235 -21.05 4.60 -5.98
N GLU A 236 -19.82 5.04 -6.25
CA GLU A 236 -18.97 4.40 -7.27
C GLU A 236 -18.15 3.21 -6.76
N TYR A 237 -17.73 3.24 -5.51
CA TYR A 237 -16.74 2.28 -5.00
C TYR A 237 -17.24 1.37 -3.87
N GLN A 238 -18.38 1.68 -3.26
CA GLN A 238 -18.95 0.78 -2.25
C GLN A 238 -19.57 -0.44 -2.95
N THR A 239 -18.81 -1.51 -3.03
CA THR A 239 -19.36 -2.84 -3.36
C THR A 239 -20.03 -3.39 -2.11
N GLY A 240 -21.34 -3.71 -2.25
CA GLY A 240 -22.15 -4.31 -1.20
C GLY A 240 -21.64 -5.65 -0.68
#